data_69b525c7cc967f405801bd4b1118efdd
#
_entry.id   69b525c7cc967f405801bd4b1118efdd
#
_cell.length_a   1.000
_cell.length_b   1.000
_cell.length_c   1.000
_cell.angle_alpha   90.00
_cell.angle_beta   90.00
_cell.angle_gamma   90.00
#
_symmetry.space_group_name_H-M   'P 1'
#
loop_
_entity.id
_entity.type
_entity.pdbx_description
1 polymer ?
#
loop_
_entity_poly.entity_id
_entity_poly.type
_entity_poly.pdbx_seq_one_letter_code
_entity_poly.pdbx_strand_id
1 'polypeptide(L)'
;MAEIIPKLTREVLSRMTAGEKRLARRLEALLEDDYLVWYDIPVGSARRYPDFIILHPSRGLLFLEVKDWKPDTLKTMNKSSVTLLTQNGMVTKPHPLEQVREYAYQVVNLLVRDPQLRQQGERYRGNLLMPYGWGVVFSNITRRQIEKGMPEEVRESLLPDHLTIYKDEMTESADAERFQEQLWGMFNYSFGGRLTLPQIDRVRWHLFPEIRIEDGIQGDLFAPEDDTAELQQALPDIIRIMDLQQEQLARSLGEGHRVIHGVAGSGKTMILGYRCLYLAQAMSKPILVLCFNITLAARLRAFISAKGIDHRVQIYHFHDWCAQQLKSYHVDLPTSERPVFERQVEAVIEAVEKGHIPRAQYGALLIDEGHDFEPEWLKLVVQMVDPDSNSLLLLYDDAQSIYKKGSGLGFSLSSVGIQAQGRTTVLRLNYRNTREILDFAYAFARDYFDVHEADEDHVPLIEPEAAGVSGPAPEVRRFTSLAQELAYVQACLQRWYAKGVAWKDMAILYAYKWQGEQVARGLEQAGIPHNWLAQRSSKRGYDPSEDKVAVLTMHSSKGLEFPRVIMVGVGQMRTDEEQLQQNARVLYVGMTRAQECLLLTTSSDNSYSRRLLELSAR
;
A
#
# COMPACT_ATOMS: atom_id res chain seq x y z
N MET A 1 19.83 -6.70 4.51
CA MET A 1 19.52 -8.15 4.63
C MET A 1 18.29 -8.42 3.79
N ALA A 2 18.28 -9.51 3.02
CA ALA A 2 17.17 -9.87 2.13
C ALA A 2 15.84 -10.01 2.89
N GLU A 3 14.74 -9.65 2.24
CA GLU A 3 13.40 -9.89 2.77
C GLU A 3 12.95 -11.32 2.43
N ILE A 4 12.82 -12.18 3.45
CA ILE A 4 12.33 -13.56 3.29
C ILE A 4 10.84 -13.64 3.61
N ILE A 5 10.06 -14.24 2.70
CA ILE A 5 8.61 -14.35 2.74
C ILE A 5 8.19 -15.83 2.70
N PRO A 6 7.51 -16.36 3.70
CA PRO A 6 7.21 -15.74 5.00
C PRO A 6 8.45 -15.55 5.87
N LYS A 7 8.42 -14.58 6.79
CA LYS A 7 9.56 -14.34 7.71
C LYS A 7 9.95 -15.61 8.45
N LEU A 8 11.25 -15.80 8.67
CA LEU A 8 11.82 -16.98 9.34
C LEU A 8 11.46 -17.02 10.83
N THR A 9 10.18 -17.29 11.14
CA THR A 9 9.71 -17.55 12.50
C THR A 9 10.07 -18.97 12.94
N ARG A 10 9.98 -19.26 14.24
CA ARG A 10 10.18 -20.63 14.76
C ARG A 10 9.25 -21.64 14.09
N GLU A 11 8.03 -21.25 13.79
CA GLU A 11 7.03 -22.09 13.13
C GLU A 11 7.41 -22.39 11.67
N VAL A 12 7.80 -21.38 10.88
CA VAL A 12 8.25 -21.54 9.50
C VAL A 12 9.49 -22.43 9.47
N LEU A 13 10.49 -22.15 10.32
CA LEU A 13 11.68 -22.97 10.44
C LEU A 13 11.38 -24.42 10.84
N SER A 14 10.31 -24.69 11.63
CA SER A 14 9.96 -26.06 12.01
C SER A 14 9.49 -26.93 10.82
N ARG A 15 8.93 -26.31 9.80
CA ARG A 15 8.44 -26.98 8.57
C ARG A 15 9.56 -27.25 7.55
N MET A 16 10.66 -26.50 7.62
CA MET A 16 11.80 -26.64 6.71
C MET A 16 12.64 -27.88 7.03
N THR A 17 13.21 -28.50 6.00
CA THR A 17 14.27 -29.50 6.15
C THR A 17 15.56 -28.84 6.69
N ALA A 18 16.53 -29.66 7.07
CA ALA A 18 17.80 -29.13 7.59
C ALA A 18 18.58 -28.33 6.54
N GLY A 19 18.51 -28.72 5.28
CA GLY A 19 19.14 -28.03 4.16
C GLY A 19 18.46 -26.71 3.84
N GLU A 20 17.14 -26.72 3.75
CA GLU A 20 16.34 -25.51 3.52
C GLU A 20 16.59 -24.46 4.61
N LYS A 21 16.59 -24.85 5.90
CA LYS A 21 16.94 -23.96 7.03
C LYS A 21 18.32 -23.32 6.86
N ARG A 22 19.28 -24.12 6.41
CA ARG A 22 20.64 -23.65 6.21
C ARG A 22 20.70 -22.63 5.08
N LEU A 23 20.08 -22.95 3.94
CA LEU A 23 20.03 -22.04 2.79
C LEU A 23 19.28 -20.76 3.15
N ALA A 24 18.09 -20.84 3.78
CA ALA A 24 17.31 -19.69 4.19
C ALA A 24 18.12 -18.70 5.03
N ARG A 25 18.84 -19.20 6.04
CA ARG A 25 19.71 -18.36 6.87
C ARG A 25 20.86 -17.74 6.10
N ARG A 26 21.39 -18.44 5.07
CA ARG A 26 22.46 -17.91 4.22
C ARG A 26 21.93 -16.80 3.30
N LEU A 27 20.77 -17.02 2.68
CA LEU A 27 20.12 -16.01 1.87
C LEU A 27 19.81 -14.75 2.70
N GLU A 28 19.29 -14.92 3.93
CA GLU A 28 19.03 -13.79 4.82
C GLU A 28 20.30 -13.02 5.20
N ALA A 29 21.39 -13.73 5.50
CA ALA A 29 22.62 -13.13 6.02
C ALA A 29 23.54 -12.54 4.93
N LEU A 30 23.59 -13.14 3.73
CA LEU A 30 24.56 -12.82 2.69
C LEU A 30 23.99 -11.99 1.54
N LEU A 31 22.64 -11.85 1.44
CA LEU A 31 22.00 -11.02 0.43
C LEU A 31 21.66 -9.64 1.00
N GLU A 32 21.65 -8.63 0.14
CA GLU A 32 21.33 -7.25 0.46
C GLU A 32 19.81 -7.03 0.64
N ASP A 33 19.38 -5.82 0.96
CA ASP A 33 17.99 -5.48 1.29
C ASP A 33 17.07 -5.29 0.07
N ASP A 34 17.63 -5.27 -1.13
CA ASP A 34 16.87 -5.22 -2.39
C ASP A 34 16.51 -6.61 -2.95
N TYR A 35 16.86 -7.69 -2.23
CA TYR A 35 16.46 -9.05 -2.56
C TYR A 35 15.16 -9.45 -1.87
N LEU A 36 14.23 -10.00 -2.66
CA LEU A 36 13.02 -10.66 -2.18
C LEU A 36 13.18 -12.16 -2.33
N VAL A 37 12.98 -12.91 -1.26
CA VAL A 37 13.12 -14.37 -1.24
C VAL A 37 11.84 -15.02 -0.77
N TRP A 38 11.25 -15.86 -1.59
CA TRP A 38 10.08 -16.67 -1.21
C TRP A 38 10.48 -18.11 -0.94
N TYR A 39 9.84 -18.71 0.07
CA TYR A 39 10.03 -20.10 0.45
C TYR A 39 8.72 -20.88 0.36
N ASP A 40 8.79 -22.10 -0.22
CA ASP A 40 7.68 -23.10 -0.28
C ASP A 40 6.35 -22.52 -0.81
N ILE A 41 6.43 -21.81 -1.94
CA ILE A 41 5.27 -21.15 -2.55
C ILE A 41 4.60 -22.04 -3.58
N PRO A 42 3.27 -22.28 -3.45
CA PRO A 42 2.51 -23.02 -4.44
C PRO A 42 2.40 -22.26 -5.77
N VAL A 43 2.94 -22.82 -6.84
CA VAL A 43 2.84 -22.26 -8.17
C VAL A 43 1.89 -23.08 -9.05
N GLY A 44 0.88 -22.42 -9.61
CA GLY A 44 -0.07 -23.01 -10.56
C GLY A 44 -1.06 -24.02 -9.96
N SER A 45 -1.94 -24.56 -10.81
CA SER A 45 -3.02 -25.49 -10.42
C SER A 45 -2.52 -26.86 -9.93
N ALA A 46 -1.28 -27.25 -10.26
CA ALA A 46 -0.70 -28.54 -9.89
C ALA A 46 -0.03 -28.58 -8.52
N ARG A 47 -0.04 -27.45 -7.76
CA ARG A 47 0.56 -27.32 -6.42
C ARG A 47 1.97 -27.91 -6.31
N ARG A 48 2.81 -27.68 -7.30
CA ARG A 48 4.23 -28.05 -7.27
C ARG A 48 5.05 -26.82 -6.91
N TYR A 49 6.06 -26.99 -6.06
CA TYR A 49 6.73 -25.89 -5.36
C TYR A 49 8.23 -25.94 -5.63
N PRO A 50 8.86 -24.83 -6.10
CA PRO A 50 10.30 -24.65 -5.89
C PRO A 50 10.55 -24.35 -4.41
N ASP A 51 11.65 -24.84 -3.86
CA ASP A 51 11.97 -24.59 -2.45
C ASP A 51 12.20 -23.09 -2.20
N PHE A 52 12.89 -22.40 -3.11
CA PHE A 52 13.11 -20.96 -3.03
C PHE A 52 12.93 -20.28 -4.40
N ILE A 53 12.33 -19.10 -4.37
CA ILE A 53 12.30 -18.14 -5.48
C ILE A 53 12.96 -16.86 -5.00
N ILE A 54 13.93 -16.32 -5.75
CA ILE A 54 14.66 -15.11 -5.42
C ILE A 54 14.42 -14.09 -6.52
N LEU A 55 14.01 -12.87 -6.18
CA LEU A 55 13.90 -11.74 -7.08
C LEU A 55 14.89 -10.66 -6.68
N HIS A 56 15.62 -10.16 -7.66
CA HIS A 56 16.41 -8.94 -7.54
C HIS A 56 16.05 -7.96 -8.67
N PRO A 57 15.81 -6.66 -8.37
CA PRO A 57 15.32 -5.70 -9.36
C PRO A 57 16.18 -5.56 -10.61
N SER A 58 17.51 -5.67 -10.48
CA SER A 58 18.46 -5.53 -11.60
C SER A 58 19.01 -6.86 -12.12
N ARG A 59 18.56 -8.00 -11.57
CA ARG A 59 19.09 -9.32 -11.95
C ARG A 59 18.02 -10.27 -12.51
N GLY A 60 16.76 -10.17 -12.02
CA GLY A 60 15.64 -11.00 -12.42
C GLY A 60 15.25 -12.06 -11.40
N LEU A 61 14.68 -13.19 -11.85
CA LEU A 61 14.15 -14.27 -11.03
C LEU A 61 15.09 -15.48 -11.03
N LEU A 62 15.38 -16.01 -9.84
CA LEU A 62 16.15 -17.25 -9.66
C LEU A 62 15.32 -18.27 -8.88
N PHE A 63 15.29 -19.51 -9.36
CA PHE A 63 14.59 -20.63 -8.76
C PHE A 63 15.60 -21.63 -8.21
N LEU A 64 15.49 -22.00 -6.93
CA LEU A 64 16.38 -22.93 -6.29
C LEU A 64 15.63 -24.15 -5.73
N GLU A 65 16.19 -25.31 -5.96
CA GLU A 65 15.75 -26.58 -5.37
C GLU A 65 16.82 -27.10 -4.42
N VAL A 66 16.45 -27.48 -3.19
CA VAL A 66 17.38 -27.96 -2.16
C VAL A 66 17.29 -29.47 -2.05
N LYS A 67 18.43 -30.14 -2.02
CA LYS A 67 18.51 -31.58 -1.83
C LYS A 67 19.37 -31.94 -0.64
N ASP A 68 18.75 -32.58 0.37
CA ASP A 68 19.39 -33.07 1.59
C ASP A 68 20.01 -34.48 1.41
N TRP A 69 20.32 -34.84 0.17
CA TRP A 69 20.91 -36.14 -0.13
C TRP A 69 22.30 -36.28 0.49
N LYS A 70 22.66 -37.50 0.84
CA LYS A 70 24.01 -37.86 1.30
C LYS A 70 24.75 -38.57 0.19
N PRO A 71 26.09 -38.47 0.12
CA PRO A 71 26.87 -39.16 -0.91
C PRO A 71 26.58 -40.66 -0.98
N ASP A 72 26.44 -41.32 0.17
CA ASP A 72 26.23 -42.77 0.28
C ASP A 72 24.83 -43.20 -0.23
N THR A 73 23.88 -42.31 -0.25
CA THR A 73 22.51 -42.59 -0.73
C THR A 73 22.37 -42.46 -2.24
N LEU A 74 23.24 -41.73 -2.91
CA LEU A 74 23.22 -41.52 -4.35
C LEU A 74 23.78 -42.77 -5.07
N LYS A 75 22.98 -43.44 -5.87
CA LYS A 75 23.37 -44.68 -6.59
C LYS A 75 23.58 -44.48 -8.07
N THR A 76 22.60 -43.92 -8.74
CA THR A 76 22.69 -43.62 -10.19
C THR A 76 22.04 -42.29 -10.49
N MET A 77 22.57 -41.56 -11.45
CA MET A 77 22.05 -40.30 -11.95
C MET A 77 22.15 -40.28 -13.47
N ASN A 78 21.08 -39.87 -14.12
CA ASN A 78 21.04 -39.54 -15.55
C ASN A 78 20.31 -38.21 -15.76
N LYS A 79 20.18 -37.75 -17.00
CA LYS A 79 19.57 -36.44 -17.32
C LYS A 79 18.12 -36.27 -16.86
N SER A 80 17.37 -37.36 -16.68
CA SER A 80 15.93 -37.31 -16.34
C SER A 80 15.62 -37.79 -14.93
N SER A 81 16.47 -38.62 -14.34
CA SER A 81 16.19 -39.25 -13.04
C SER A 81 17.41 -39.51 -12.19
N VAL A 82 17.17 -39.65 -10.90
CA VAL A 82 18.17 -40.03 -9.89
C VAL A 82 17.62 -41.17 -9.04
N THR A 83 18.43 -42.21 -8.82
CA THR A 83 18.09 -43.34 -7.95
C THR A 83 18.83 -43.18 -6.63
N LEU A 84 18.08 -43.18 -5.54
CA LEU A 84 18.56 -43.05 -4.19
C LEU A 84 18.31 -44.32 -3.39
N LEU A 85 19.29 -44.73 -2.57
CA LEU A 85 19.09 -45.75 -1.55
C LEU A 85 18.51 -45.12 -0.30
N THR A 86 17.27 -45.48 0.05
CA THR A 86 16.58 -45.06 1.26
C THR A 86 16.44 -46.24 2.24
N GLN A 87 15.95 -45.96 3.44
CA GLN A 87 15.65 -47.01 4.41
C GLN A 87 14.62 -48.04 3.89
N ASN A 88 13.77 -47.63 2.97
CA ASN A 88 12.74 -48.45 2.35
C ASN A 88 13.16 -49.05 1.00
N GLY A 89 14.46 -49.05 0.66
CA GLY A 89 14.98 -49.55 -0.58
C GLY A 89 15.35 -48.49 -1.62
N MET A 90 15.49 -48.91 -2.88
CA MET A 90 15.82 -48.03 -4.00
C MET A 90 14.61 -47.20 -4.42
N VAL A 91 14.74 -45.89 -4.50
CA VAL A 91 13.70 -44.97 -4.96
C VAL A 91 14.23 -44.11 -6.09
N THR A 92 13.52 -44.09 -7.20
CA THR A 92 13.84 -43.21 -8.34
C THR A 92 13.04 -41.91 -8.25
N LYS A 93 13.71 -40.77 -8.36
CA LYS A 93 13.14 -39.43 -8.36
C LYS A 93 13.51 -38.68 -9.64
N PRO A 94 12.75 -37.67 -10.06
CA PRO A 94 13.15 -36.77 -11.14
C PRO A 94 14.52 -36.15 -10.88
N HIS A 95 15.24 -35.83 -11.97
CA HIS A 95 16.50 -35.10 -11.85
C HIS A 95 16.23 -33.69 -11.27
N PRO A 96 16.98 -33.22 -10.25
CA PRO A 96 16.64 -31.97 -9.55
C PRO A 96 16.74 -30.73 -10.44
N LEU A 97 17.66 -30.67 -11.40
CA LEU A 97 17.73 -29.58 -12.38
C LEU A 97 16.53 -29.59 -13.36
N GLU A 98 16.03 -30.75 -13.75
CA GLU A 98 14.81 -30.85 -14.55
C GLU A 98 13.59 -30.40 -13.77
N GLN A 99 13.53 -30.82 -12.50
CA GLN A 99 12.44 -30.46 -11.60
C GLN A 99 12.34 -28.94 -11.41
N VAL A 100 13.45 -28.27 -11.05
CA VAL A 100 13.46 -26.81 -10.85
C VAL A 100 13.25 -26.04 -12.15
N ARG A 101 13.73 -26.55 -13.28
CA ARG A 101 13.51 -25.97 -14.61
C ARG A 101 12.03 -25.99 -15.00
N GLU A 102 11.33 -27.10 -14.77
CA GLU A 102 9.88 -27.18 -14.98
C GLU A 102 9.13 -26.15 -14.14
N TYR A 103 9.51 -25.97 -12.87
CA TYR A 103 8.92 -24.95 -12.02
C TYR A 103 9.18 -23.52 -12.53
N ALA A 104 10.42 -23.25 -12.95
CA ALA A 104 10.76 -21.96 -13.53
C ALA A 104 9.90 -21.65 -14.76
N TYR A 105 9.70 -22.60 -15.68
CA TYR A 105 8.86 -22.40 -16.85
C TYR A 105 7.38 -22.19 -16.48
N GLN A 106 6.85 -22.88 -15.49
CA GLN A 106 5.47 -22.67 -15.03
C GLN A 106 5.28 -21.26 -14.51
N VAL A 107 6.21 -20.77 -13.68
CA VAL A 107 6.19 -19.40 -13.17
C VAL A 107 6.34 -18.39 -14.30
N VAL A 108 7.30 -18.57 -15.18
CA VAL A 108 7.53 -17.67 -16.31
C VAL A 108 6.28 -17.57 -17.20
N ASN A 109 5.65 -18.71 -17.50
CA ASN A 109 4.42 -18.75 -18.29
C ASN A 109 3.25 -18.03 -17.59
N LEU A 110 3.20 -18.07 -16.26
CA LEU A 110 2.24 -17.30 -15.48
C LEU A 110 2.51 -15.80 -15.60
N LEU A 111 3.75 -15.38 -15.36
CA LEU A 111 4.16 -13.96 -15.40
C LEU A 111 4.03 -13.34 -16.80
N VAL A 112 4.32 -14.11 -17.85
CA VAL A 112 4.18 -13.64 -19.23
C VAL A 112 2.72 -13.38 -19.63
N ARG A 113 1.73 -13.88 -18.92
CA ARG A 113 0.31 -13.52 -19.15
C ARG A 113 0.03 -12.07 -18.82
N ASP A 114 0.82 -11.46 -17.92
CA ASP A 114 0.71 -10.05 -17.55
C ASP A 114 1.38 -9.13 -18.60
N PRO A 115 0.63 -8.25 -19.31
CA PRO A 115 1.20 -7.36 -20.32
C PRO A 115 2.27 -6.41 -19.80
N GLN A 116 2.25 -6.04 -18.51
CA GLN A 116 3.24 -5.13 -17.91
C GLN A 116 4.55 -5.82 -17.54
N LEU A 117 4.57 -7.17 -17.52
CA LEU A 117 5.76 -7.97 -17.31
C LEU A 117 6.34 -8.51 -18.61
N ARG A 118 5.84 -8.07 -19.77
CA ARG A 118 6.34 -8.44 -21.11
C ARG A 118 7.28 -7.39 -21.68
N GLN A 119 8.24 -7.86 -22.46
CA GLN A 119 9.05 -6.99 -23.31
C GLN A 119 8.20 -6.41 -24.46
N GLN A 120 8.34 -5.10 -24.67
CA GLN A 120 7.58 -4.37 -25.68
C GLN A 120 8.39 -4.13 -26.97
N GLY A 121 9.72 -4.32 -26.95
CA GLY A 121 10.61 -4.14 -28.09
C GLY A 121 10.36 -5.18 -29.20
N GLU A 122 10.50 -4.78 -30.46
CA GLU A 122 10.19 -5.62 -31.63
C GLU A 122 10.89 -7.00 -31.62
N ARG A 123 12.14 -7.06 -31.15
CA ARG A 123 12.98 -8.26 -31.19
C ARG A 123 12.57 -9.35 -30.20
N TYR A 124 11.99 -8.97 -29.04
CA TYR A 124 11.66 -9.92 -27.95
C TYR A 124 10.22 -9.73 -27.44
N ARG A 125 9.38 -9.16 -28.29
CA ARG A 125 7.97 -8.87 -27.96
C ARG A 125 7.25 -10.11 -27.43
N GLY A 126 6.66 -9.98 -26.25
CA GLY A 126 5.91 -11.07 -25.62
C GLY A 126 6.72 -11.95 -24.67
N ASN A 127 8.06 -11.86 -24.65
CA ASN A 127 8.88 -12.53 -23.65
C ASN A 127 8.81 -11.83 -22.30
N LEU A 128 9.19 -12.54 -21.22
CA LEU A 128 9.29 -11.92 -19.89
C LEU A 128 10.24 -10.73 -19.90
N LEU A 129 9.87 -9.67 -19.20
CA LEU A 129 10.64 -8.42 -19.14
C LEU A 129 12.03 -8.61 -18.54
N MET A 130 12.17 -9.53 -17.59
CA MET A 130 13.40 -9.81 -16.84
C MET A 130 13.97 -11.20 -17.16
N PRO A 131 15.28 -11.43 -16.96
CA PRO A 131 15.85 -12.75 -17.04
C PRO A 131 15.39 -13.65 -15.92
N TYR A 132 15.51 -14.95 -16.12
CA TYR A 132 15.31 -15.94 -15.10
C TYR A 132 16.36 -17.04 -15.20
N GLY A 133 16.68 -17.64 -14.07
CA GLY A 133 17.63 -18.72 -13.92
C GLY A 133 17.13 -19.76 -12.94
N TRP A 134 17.81 -20.87 -12.87
CA TRP A 134 17.51 -21.96 -11.92
C TRP A 134 18.79 -22.67 -11.49
N GLY A 135 18.74 -23.26 -10.31
CA GLY A 135 19.86 -24.03 -9.78
C GLY A 135 19.45 -25.01 -8.70
N VAL A 136 20.40 -25.84 -8.32
CA VAL A 136 20.25 -26.88 -7.28
C VAL A 136 21.27 -26.66 -6.17
N VAL A 137 20.81 -26.85 -4.94
CA VAL A 137 21.64 -26.73 -3.74
C VAL A 137 21.73 -28.08 -3.02
N PHE A 138 22.93 -28.64 -2.94
CA PHE A 138 23.20 -29.89 -2.21
C PHE A 138 23.69 -29.58 -0.79
N SER A 139 22.81 -29.72 0.19
CA SER A 139 23.09 -29.31 1.57
C SER A 139 24.03 -30.22 2.34
N ASN A 140 24.19 -31.49 1.92
CA ASN A 140 24.97 -32.49 2.62
C ASN A 140 26.11 -33.09 1.79
N ILE A 141 26.26 -32.69 0.54
CA ILE A 141 27.32 -33.16 -0.37
C ILE A 141 28.29 -32.01 -0.62
N THR A 142 29.60 -32.25 -0.52
CA THR A 142 30.64 -31.29 -0.87
C THR A 142 31.01 -31.40 -2.35
N ARG A 143 31.53 -30.32 -2.93
CA ARG A 143 32.01 -30.31 -4.32
C ARG A 143 33.06 -31.41 -4.54
N ARG A 144 34.00 -31.53 -3.63
CA ARG A 144 35.04 -32.59 -3.63
C ARG A 144 34.51 -34.03 -3.67
N GLN A 145 33.36 -34.27 -3.01
CA GLN A 145 32.74 -35.61 -3.01
C GLN A 145 32.14 -35.97 -4.38
N ILE A 146 31.55 -35.02 -5.03
CA ILE A 146 31.00 -35.20 -6.41
C ILE A 146 32.14 -35.36 -7.41
N GLU A 147 33.18 -34.53 -7.34
CA GLU A 147 34.38 -34.60 -8.21
C GLU A 147 35.10 -35.95 -8.12
N LYS A 148 35.16 -36.54 -6.94
CA LYS A 148 35.74 -37.88 -6.74
C LYS A 148 34.83 -39.01 -7.30
N GLY A 149 33.54 -38.79 -7.30
CA GLY A 149 32.54 -39.79 -7.68
C GLY A 149 32.16 -39.80 -9.17
N MET A 150 32.46 -38.70 -9.91
CA MET A 150 32.06 -38.54 -11.30
C MET A 150 33.20 -37.92 -12.12
N PRO A 151 33.46 -38.47 -13.37
CA PRO A 151 34.34 -37.79 -14.32
C PRO A 151 33.81 -36.40 -14.68
N GLU A 152 34.71 -35.46 -14.95
CA GLU A 152 34.37 -34.06 -15.23
C GLU A 152 33.34 -33.88 -16.35
N GLU A 153 33.52 -34.58 -17.47
CA GLU A 153 32.58 -34.51 -18.61
C GLU A 153 31.17 -35.00 -18.26
N VAL A 154 31.05 -36.02 -17.42
CA VAL A 154 29.78 -36.55 -16.93
C VAL A 154 29.15 -35.59 -15.94
N ARG A 155 29.96 -35.06 -15.03
CA ARG A 155 29.53 -34.09 -14.03
C ARG A 155 28.99 -32.84 -14.71
N GLU A 156 29.74 -32.23 -15.64
CA GLU A 156 29.32 -31.03 -16.34
C GLU A 156 28.05 -31.25 -17.19
N SER A 157 27.85 -32.46 -17.69
CA SER A 157 26.64 -32.84 -18.43
C SER A 157 25.40 -33.05 -17.53
N LEU A 158 25.57 -33.51 -16.27
CA LEU A 158 24.48 -33.84 -15.34
C LEU A 158 24.28 -32.76 -14.29
N LEU A 159 25.34 -32.19 -13.75
CA LEU A 159 25.36 -31.18 -12.69
C LEU A 159 26.35 -30.08 -13.06
N PRO A 160 26.04 -29.22 -14.05
CA PRO A 160 26.91 -28.12 -14.46
C PRO A 160 27.32 -27.27 -13.26
N ASP A 161 28.60 -26.91 -13.20
CA ASP A 161 29.20 -26.21 -12.06
C ASP A 161 28.52 -24.86 -11.77
N HIS A 162 28.08 -24.16 -12.80
CA HIS A 162 27.38 -22.89 -12.69
C HIS A 162 25.91 -23.00 -12.23
N LEU A 163 25.30 -24.19 -12.24
CA LEU A 163 23.90 -24.43 -11.80
C LEU A 163 23.80 -25.13 -10.44
N THR A 164 24.94 -25.38 -9.78
CA THR A 164 24.98 -26.15 -8.54
C THR A 164 25.77 -25.46 -7.45
N ILE A 165 25.21 -25.47 -6.24
CA ILE A 165 25.86 -25.03 -5.00
C ILE A 165 25.98 -26.23 -4.07
N TYR A 166 27.13 -26.39 -3.43
CA TYR A 166 27.41 -27.51 -2.54
C TYR A 166 27.54 -27.08 -1.09
N LYS A 167 27.54 -28.04 -0.17
CA LYS A 167 27.62 -27.82 1.28
C LYS A 167 28.77 -26.92 1.70
N ASP A 168 29.96 -27.12 1.14
CA ASP A 168 31.18 -26.38 1.44
C ASP A 168 31.18 -24.94 0.93
N GLU A 169 30.27 -24.60 0.03
CA GLU A 169 30.06 -23.25 -0.53
C GLU A 169 29.02 -22.43 0.23
N MET A 170 28.33 -23.05 1.20
CA MET A 170 27.29 -22.41 2.04
C MET A 170 27.67 -22.40 3.52
N THR A 171 28.93 -22.38 3.88
CA THR A 171 29.37 -22.34 5.28
C THR A 171 29.11 -20.97 5.92
N GLU A 172 29.20 -20.89 7.25
CA GLU A 172 29.10 -19.62 7.99
C GLU A 172 30.20 -18.63 7.64
N SER A 173 31.33 -19.14 7.18
CA SER A 173 32.49 -18.37 6.72
C SER A 173 32.49 -18.11 5.20
N ALA A 174 31.40 -18.43 4.48
CA ALA A 174 31.33 -18.18 3.05
C ALA A 174 31.35 -16.65 2.79
N ASP A 175 32.15 -16.26 1.82
CA ASP A 175 32.23 -14.88 1.37
C ASP A 175 30.93 -14.48 0.67
N ALA A 176 30.36 -13.32 1.04
CA ALA A 176 29.07 -12.87 0.56
C ALA A 176 29.10 -12.55 -0.95
N GLU A 177 30.14 -11.89 -1.44
CA GLU A 177 30.29 -11.54 -2.85
C GLU A 177 30.40 -12.81 -3.71
N ARG A 178 31.24 -13.76 -3.30
CA ARG A 178 31.39 -15.04 -3.99
C ARG A 178 30.11 -15.86 -4.01
N PHE A 179 29.36 -15.87 -2.91
CA PHE A 179 28.07 -16.55 -2.86
C PHE A 179 27.06 -15.91 -3.80
N GLN A 180 27.02 -14.58 -3.85
CA GLN A 180 26.17 -13.85 -4.80
C GLN A 180 26.60 -14.10 -6.26
N GLU A 181 27.91 -14.11 -6.55
CA GLU A 181 28.41 -14.44 -7.89
C GLU A 181 27.97 -15.84 -8.35
N GLN A 182 27.97 -16.84 -7.46
CA GLN A 182 27.47 -18.18 -7.76
C GLN A 182 25.98 -18.17 -8.08
N LEU A 183 25.16 -17.44 -7.32
CA LEU A 183 23.72 -17.29 -7.62
C LEU A 183 23.49 -16.62 -8.99
N TRP A 184 24.29 -15.59 -9.31
CA TRP A 184 24.18 -14.89 -10.60
C TRP A 184 24.75 -15.66 -11.77
N GLY A 185 25.68 -16.58 -11.53
CA GLY A 185 26.17 -17.51 -12.52
C GLY A 185 25.11 -18.48 -13.05
N MET A 186 23.99 -18.63 -12.34
CA MET A 186 22.85 -19.47 -12.74
C MET A 186 21.97 -18.84 -13.84
N PHE A 187 22.21 -17.58 -14.21
CA PHE A 187 21.48 -16.92 -15.28
C PHE A 187 22.16 -17.08 -16.63
N ASN A 188 21.37 -17.35 -17.67
CA ASN A 188 21.90 -17.50 -19.04
C ASN A 188 22.26 -16.17 -19.72
N TYR A 189 21.73 -15.04 -19.22
CA TYR A 189 22.01 -13.71 -19.73
C TYR A 189 21.80 -12.65 -18.65
N SER A 190 22.49 -11.51 -18.82
CA SER A 190 22.39 -10.39 -17.88
C SER A 190 21.22 -9.46 -18.21
N PHE A 191 20.62 -8.88 -17.20
CA PHE A 191 19.55 -7.90 -17.35
C PHE A 191 20.14 -6.51 -17.55
N GLY A 192 19.92 -5.92 -18.73
CA GLY A 192 20.35 -4.57 -19.06
C GLY A 192 19.45 -3.45 -18.50
N GLY A 193 18.42 -3.78 -17.71
CA GLY A 193 17.46 -2.87 -17.11
C GLY A 193 17.33 -3.05 -15.60
N ARG A 194 16.37 -2.33 -15.02
CA ARG A 194 15.95 -2.48 -13.63
C ARG A 194 14.44 -2.53 -13.57
N LEU A 195 13.88 -3.45 -12.77
CA LEU A 195 12.45 -3.51 -12.53
C LEU A 195 12.02 -2.30 -11.71
N THR A 196 10.92 -1.70 -12.11
CA THR A 196 10.24 -0.66 -11.33
C THR A 196 9.52 -1.27 -10.14
N LEU A 197 9.23 -0.48 -9.11
CA LEU A 197 8.45 -0.95 -7.95
C LEU A 197 7.10 -1.57 -8.36
N PRO A 198 6.30 -0.96 -9.27
CA PRO A 198 5.08 -1.59 -9.77
C PRO A 198 5.30 -2.96 -10.42
N GLN A 199 6.39 -3.15 -11.16
CA GLN A 199 6.71 -4.44 -11.79
C GLN A 199 7.10 -5.49 -10.73
N ILE A 200 7.85 -5.09 -9.70
CA ILE A 200 8.19 -5.95 -8.55
C ILE A 200 6.91 -6.38 -7.83
N ASP A 201 6.00 -5.47 -7.56
CA ASP A 201 4.74 -5.77 -6.88
C ASP A 201 3.84 -6.70 -7.71
N ARG A 202 3.82 -6.55 -9.04
CA ARG A 202 3.13 -7.50 -9.92
C ARG A 202 3.73 -8.89 -9.88
N VAL A 203 5.06 -9.00 -9.85
CA VAL A 203 5.75 -10.30 -9.68
C VAL A 203 5.38 -10.90 -8.31
N ARG A 204 5.44 -10.12 -7.23
CA ARG A 204 5.02 -10.55 -5.89
C ARG A 204 3.60 -11.10 -5.91
N TRP A 205 2.67 -10.39 -6.51
CA TRP A 205 1.28 -10.82 -6.59
C TRP A 205 1.10 -12.15 -7.35
N HIS A 206 1.76 -12.31 -8.49
CA HIS A 206 1.65 -13.54 -9.28
C HIS A 206 2.29 -14.75 -8.59
N LEU A 207 3.37 -14.54 -7.85
CA LEU A 207 4.07 -15.60 -7.13
C LEU A 207 3.38 -15.97 -5.83
N PHE A 208 2.85 -15.00 -5.14
CA PHE A 208 2.29 -15.16 -3.81
C PHE A 208 1.06 -14.28 -3.64
N PRO A 209 -0.07 -14.65 -4.21
CA PRO A 209 -1.33 -14.06 -3.83
C PRO A 209 -1.59 -14.45 -2.37
N GLU A 210 -1.27 -13.55 -1.46
CA GLU A 210 -1.37 -13.74 -0.03
C GLU A 210 -2.82 -13.64 0.48
N ILE A 211 -3.74 -14.38 -0.17
CA ILE A 211 -5.07 -14.60 0.37
C ILE A 211 -5.28 -16.09 0.59
N ARG A 212 -5.11 -16.49 1.84
CA ARG A 212 -5.97 -17.50 2.41
C ARG A 212 -6.97 -16.80 3.32
N ILE A 213 -8.09 -16.40 2.77
CA ILE A 213 -9.31 -16.23 3.54
C ILE A 213 -9.83 -17.64 3.74
N GLU A 214 -9.39 -18.28 4.80
CA GLU A 214 -10.17 -19.33 5.45
C GLU A 214 -11.25 -18.58 6.21
N ASP A 215 -12.42 -18.45 5.58
CA ASP A 215 -13.76 -18.54 6.12
C ASP A 215 -14.75 -17.77 5.23
N GLY A 216 -15.54 -18.51 4.49
CA GLY A 216 -16.93 -18.11 4.21
C GLY A 216 -17.25 -17.38 2.92
N ILE A 217 -16.35 -17.25 1.93
CA ILE A 217 -16.74 -16.91 0.55
C ILE A 217 -16.19 -17.98 -0.41
N GLN A 218 -16.72 -19.18 -0.28
CA GLN A 218 -16.80 -20.14 -1.38
C GLN A 218 -18.02 -19.78 -2.22
N GLY A 219 -17.83 -18.93 -3.18
CA GLY A 219 -18.80 -18.56 -4.20
C GLY A 219 -18.06 -18.05 -5.42
N ASP A 220 -17.90 -18.91 -6.42
CA ASP A 220 -17.60 -18.61 -7.80
C ASP A 220 -16.25 -17.98 -8.18
N LEU A 221 -15.14 -18.60 -7.76
CA LEU A 221 -13.86 -18.42 -8.44
C LEU A 221 -13.59 -19.51 -9.50
N PHE A 222 -14.53 -20.44 -9.71
CA PHE A 222 -14.43 -21.55 -10.67
C PHE A 222 -15.78 -21.84 -11.33
N ALA A 223 -16.35 -20.87 -12.06
CA ALA A 223 -17.38 -21.18 -13.05
C ALA A 223 -16.73 -21.27 -14.44
N PRO A 224 -17.08 -22.26 -15.29
CA PRO A 224 -16.40 -22.50 -16.54
C PRO A 224 -16.91 -21.63 -17.69
N GLU A 225 -15.94 -21.12 -18.46
CA GLU A 225 -15.90 -21.01 -19.90
C GLU A 225 -16.78 -19.98 -20.63
N ASP A 226 -16.13 -18.84 -20.96
CA ASP A 226 -16.20 -18.25 -22.31
C ASP A 226 -14.88 -17.55 -22.61
N ASP A 227 -14.14 -18.03 -23.64
CA ASP A 227 -12.73 -17.73 -23.94
C ASP A 227 -12.37 -16.27 -24.25
N THR A 228 -13.34 -15.35 -24.33
CA THR A 228 -13.10 -13.92 -24.61
C THR A 228 -13.28 -13.00 -23.40
N ALA A 229 -13.94 -13.46 -22.36
CA ALA A 229 -14.07 -12.75 -21.07
C ALA A 229 -12.87 -12.99 -20.13
N GLU A 230 -12.13 -14.09 -20.34
CA GLU A 230 -11.01 -14.49 -19.49
C GLU A 230 -9.80 -13.54 -19.54
N LEU A 231 -9.57 -12.86 -20.66
CA LEU A 231 -8.43 -11.95 -20.81
C LEU A 231 -8.62 -10.64 -20.03
N GLN A 232 -9.85 -10.22 -19.74
CA GLN A 232 -10.11 -9.03 -18.92
C GLN A 232 -10.23 -9.35 -17.42
N GLN A 233 -10.57 -10.59 -17.05
CA GLN A 233 -10.64 -11.04 -15.65
C GLN A 233 -9.30 -11.53 -15.08
N ALA A 234 -8.31 -11.79 -15.92
CA ALA A 234 -7.00 -12.33 -15.51
C ALA A 234 -6.01 -11.26 -14.99
N LEU A 235 -6.32 -9.97 -15.12
CA LEU A 235 -5.51 -8.92 -14.52
C LEU A 235 -5.97 -8.73 -13.08
N PRO A 236 -5.07 -8.92 -12.11
CA PRO A 236 -5.39 -8.66 -10.73
C PRO A 236 -5.82 -7.19 -10.59
N ASP A 237 -6.93 -6.98 -9.91
CA ASP A 237 -7.28 -5.66 -9.43
C ASP A 237 -6.16 -5.16 -8.51
N ILE A 238 -5.38 -4.22 -9.01
CA ILE A 238 -4.19 -3.72 -8.30
C ILE A 238 -4.58 -3.14 -6.94
N ILE A 239 -5.81 -2.63 -6.81
CA ILE A 239 -6.36 -2.13 -5.54
C ILE A 239 -6.48 -3.29 -4.53
N ARG A 240 -6.98 -4.45 -4.95
CA ARG A 240 -7.06 -5.64 -4.07
C ARG A 240 -5.70 -6.12 -3.61
N ILE A 241 -4.71 -6.11 -4.50
CA ILE A 241 -3.34 -6.51 -4.17
C ILE A 241 -2.75 -5.60 -3.12
N MET A 242 -2.92 -4.30 -3.32
CA MET A 242 -2.37 -3.30 -2.40
C MET A 242 -3.11 -3.29 -1.06
N ASP A 243 -4.42 -3.57 -1.04
CA ASP A 243 -5.18 -3.76 0.20
C ASP A 243 -4.62 -4.93 1.03
N LEU A 244 -4.14 -5.98 0.37
CA LEU A 244 -3.46 -7.11 1.04
C LEU A 244 -2.08 -6.74 1.60
N GLN A 245 -1.28 -6.02 0.84
CA GLN A 245 0.01 -5.53 1.34
C GLN A 245 -0.17 -4.62 2.55
N GLN A 246 -1.22 -3.80 2.55
CA GLN A 246 -1.57 -2.94 3.67
C GLN A 246 -2.04 -3.74 4.88
N GLU A 247 -2.82 -4.77 4.67
CA GLU A 247 -3.21 -5.70 5.74
C GLU A 247 -1.98 -6.36 6.36
N GLN A 248 -1.04 -6.83 5.54
CA GLN A 248 0.20 -7.43 6.02
C GLN A 248 1.07 -6.43 6.76
N LEU A 249 1.23 -5.22 6.21
CA LEU A 249 1.93 -4.15 6.91
C LEU A 249 1.27 -3.87 8.25
N ALA A 250 -0.06 -3.77 8.29
CA ALA A 250 -0.81 -3.56 9.53
C ALA A 250 -0.58 -4.66 10.57
N ARG A 251 -0.49 -5.93 10.14
CA ARG A 251 -0.17 -7.08 10.99
C ARG A 251 1.29 -7.09 11.44
N SER A 252 2.22 -6.70 10.56
CA SER A 252 3.67 -6.75 10.82
C SER A 252 4.21 -5.59 11.65
N LEU A 253 3.41 -4.55 11.92
CA LEU A 253 3.84 -3.34 12.65
C LEU A 253 4.41 -3.62 14.05
N GLY A 254 4.11 -4.78 14.66
CA GLY A 254 4.59 -5.14 16.00
C GLY A 254 4.05 -4.22 17.09
N GLU A 255 4.70 -4.23 18.25
CA GLU A 255 4.33 -3.45 19.42
C GLU A 255 5.04 -2.08 19.48
N GLY A 256 4.55 -1.20 20.35
CA GLY A 256 5.12 0.12 20.59
C GLY A 256 4.59 1.21 19.66
N HIS A 257 5.29 2.34 19.65
CA HIS A 257 4.94 3.47 18.80
C HIS A 257 5.43 3.23 17.37
N ARG A 258 4.56 3.43 16.40
CA ARG A 258 4.83 3.31 14.96
C ARG A 258 4.36 4.53 14.22
N VAL A 259 5.11 4.92 13.20
CA VAL A 259 4.78 6.04 12.34
C VAL A 259 4.79 5.57 10.90
N ILE A 260 3.74 5.87 10.17
CA ILE A 260 3.70 5.65 8.72
C ILE A 260 3.53 7.00 8.04
N HIS A 261 4.54 7.37 7.29
CA HIS A 261 4.53 8.50 6.40
C HIS A 261 4.30 8.02 4.97
N GLY A 262 3.45 8.68 4.18
CA GLY A 262 3.20 8.24 2.83
C GLY A 262 2.46 9.25 1.98
N VAL A 263 2.66 9.12 0.67
CA VAL A 263 1.99 9.97 -0.33
C VAL A 263 0.46 9.80 -0.31
N ALA A 264 -0.27 10.75 -0.89
CA ALA A 264 -1.70 10.62 -1.13
C ALA A 264 -2.00 9.33 -1.90
N GLY A 265 -3.09 8.63 -1.58
CA GLY A 265 -3.46 7.39 -2.26
C GLY A 265 -2.58 6.16 -1.96
N SER A 266 -1.64 6.24 -1.01
CA SER A 266 -0.83 5.08 -0.58
C SER A 266 -1.56 4.14 0.38
N GLY A 267 -2.83 4.40 0.73
CA GLY A 267 -3.69 3.52 1.53
C GLY A 267 -3.46 3.54 3.03
N LYS A 268 -2.87 4.59 3.56
CA LYS A 268 -2.66 4.77 5.00
C LYS A 268 -3.90 4.46 5.85
N THR A 269 -5.05 4.99 5.46
CA THR A 269 -6.33 4.77 6.17
C THR A 269 -6.77 3.30 6.20
N MET A 270 -6.47 2.53 5.14
CA MET A 270 -6.77 1.10 5.11
C MET A 270 -5.85 0.32 6.07
N ILE A 271 -4.56 0.68 6.13
CA ILE A 271 -3.62 0.12 7.10
C ILE A 271 -4.14 0.34 8.52
N LEU A 272 -4.67 1.53 8.82
CA LEU A 272 -5.29 1.83 10.11
C LEU A 272 -6.49 0.92 10.39
N GLY A 273 -7.39 0.75 9.42
CA GLY A 273 -8.55 -0.12 9.54
C GLY A 273 -8.16 -1.58 9.81
N TYR A 274 -7.21 -2.14 9.05
CA TYR A 274 -6.71 -3.50 9.28
C TYR A 274 -5.97 -3.65 10.62
N ARG A 275 -5.24 -2.60 11.05
CA ARG A 275 -4.61 -2.59 12.37
C ARG A 275 -5.64 -2.65 13.49
N CYS A 276 -6.79 -1.97 13.35
CA CYS A 276 -7.90 -2.08 14.29
C CYS A 276 -8.42 -3.51 14.40
N LEU A 277 -8.59 -4.22 13.26
CA LEU A 277 -9.03 -5.61 13.24
C LEU A 277 -8.07 -6.52 14.04
N TYR A 278 -6.77 -6.37 13.78
CA TYR A 278 -5.75 -7.15 14.49
C TYR A 278 -5.73 -6.86 15.99
N LEU A 279 -5.71 -5.59 16.37
CA LEU A 279 -5.63 -5.17 17.77
C LEU A 279 -6.92 -5.50 18.56
N ALA A 280 -8.10 -5.47 17.90
CA ALA A 280 -9.37 -5.84 18.53
C ALA A 280 -9.42 -7.30 18.99
N GLN A 281 -8.65 -8.18 18.34
CA GLN A 281 -8.52 -9.58 18.75
C GLN A 281 -7.52 -9.76 19.91
N ALA A 282 -6.47 -8.92 19.96
CA ALA A 282 -5.35 -9.08 20.88
C ALA A 282 -5.54 -8.33 22.22
N MET A 283 -6.31 -7.23 22.25
CA MET A 283 -6.40 -6.33 23.41
C MET A 283 -7.67 -6.47 24.21
N SER A 284 -7.55 -6.31 25.55
CA SER A 284 -8.69 -6.30 26.47
C SER A 284 -9.36 -4.93 26.59
N LYS A 285 -8.57 -3.84 26.59
CA LYS A 285 -9.05 -2.46 26.61
C LYS A 285 -9.50 -2.00 25.22
N PRO A 286 -10.43 -1.03 25.14
CA PRO A 286 -10.88 -0.50 23.85
C PRO A 286 -9.72 0.18 23.09
N ILE A 287 -9.85 0.23 21.77
CA ILE A 287 -8.94 0.91 20.86
C ILE A 287 -9.53 2.28 20.53
N LEU A 288 -8.72 3.33 20.64
CA LEU A 288 -9.11 4.67 20.23
C LEU A 288 -8.55 4.99 18.84
N VAL A 289 -9.44 5.41 17.95
CA VAL A 289 -9.08 5.95 16.63
C VAL A 289 -9.48 7.42 16.58
N LEU A 290 -8.52 8.26 16.27
CA LEU A 290 -8.71 9.71 16.15
C LEU A 290 -8.43 10.17 14.72
N CYS A 291 -9.32 10.99 14.20
CA CYS A 291 -9.16 11.70 12.93
C CYS A 291 -9.52 13.16 13.13
N PHE A 292 -8.91 14.02 12.32
CA PHE A 292 -9.30 15.44 12.31
C PHE A 292 -10.49 15.70 11.37
N ASN A 293 -10.78 14.80 10.41
CA ASN A 293 -11.87 14.93 9.45
C ASN A 293 -13.11 14.12 9.87
N ILE A 294 -14.27 14.81 9.97
CA ILE A 294 -15.55 14.20 10.39
C ILE A 294 -16.05 13.14 9.40
N THR A 295 -15.91 13.41 8.09
CA THR A 295 -16.33 12.48 7.03
C THR A 295 -15.45 11.23 6.99
N LEU A 296 -14.15 11.38 7.24
CA LEU A 296 -13.23 10.25 7.37
C LEU A 296 -13.58 9.39 8.58
N ALA A 297 -13.87 10.00 9.73
CA ALA A 297 -14.33 9.27 10.91
C ALA A 297 -15.63 8.50 10.65
N ALA A 298 -16.57 9.06 9.87
CA ALA A 298 -17.79 8.37 9.48
C ALA A 298 -17.52 7.15 8.58
N ARG A 299 -16.63 7.32 7.57
CA ARG A 299 -16.20 6.22 6.69
C ARG A 299 -15.52 5.08 7.47
N LEU A 300 -14.62 5.42 8.39
CA LEU A 300 -13.95 4.42 9.24
C LEU A 300 -14.94 3.68 10.14
N ARG A 301 -15.94 4.39 10.72
CA ARG A 301 -17.00 3.74 11.50
C ARG A 301 -17.79 2.74 10.66
N ALA A 302 -18.19 3.11 9.44
CA ALA A 302 -18.89 2.22 8.53
C ALA A 302 -18.04 0.96 8.23
N PHE A 303 -16.75 1.13 7.96
CA PHE A 303 -15.82 0.01 7.74
C PHE A 303 -15.72 -0.91 8.97
N ILE A 304 -15.51 -0.35 10.17
CA ILE A 304 -15.37 -1.11 11.42
C ILE A 304 -16.67 -1.83 11.78
N SER A 305 -17.82 -1.18 11.59
CA SER A 305 -19.13 -1.78 11.82
C SER A 305 -19.42 -2.93 10.86
N ALA A 306 -19.06 -2.79 9.57
CA ALA A 306 -19.16 -3.87 8.59
C ALA A 306 -18.29 -5.09 8.95
N LYS A 307 -17.24 -4.91 9.77
CA LYS A 307 -16.38 -5.96 10.29
C LYS A 307 -16.82 -6.49 11.67
N GLY A 308 -17.88 -5.93 12.28
CA GLY A 308 -18.45 -6.40 13.54
C GLY A 308 -17.61 -6.16 14.79
N ILE A 309 -16.66 -5.22 14.76
CA ILE A 309 -15.75 -4.92 15.90
C ILE A 309 -15.98 -3.53 16.52
N ASP A 310 -17.08 -2.89 16.22
CA ASP A 310 -17.49 -1.57 16.73
C ASP A 310 -17.56 -1.50 18.27
N HIS A 311 -17.85 -2.62 18.93
CA HIS A 311 -17.84 -2.73 20.39
C HIS A 311 -16.41 -2.66 21.01
N ARG A 312 -15.37 -2.84 20.22
CA ARG A 312 -13.95 -2.81 20.64
C ARG A 312 -13.23 -1.55 20.20
N VAL A 313 -13.72 -0.85 19.17
CA VAL A 313 -13.04 0.27 18.52
C VAL A 313 -13.88 1.53 18.62
N GLN A 314 -13.34 2.54 19.25
CA GLN A 314 -13.98 3.85 19.40
C GLN A 314 -13.36 4.83 18.39
N ILE A 315 -14.16 5.31 17.44
CA ILE A 315 -13.71 6.22 16.38
C ILE A 315 -14.34 7.59 16.57
N TYR A 316 -13.49 8.62 16.72
CA TYR A 316 -13.93 9.98 16.91
C TYR A 316 -13.18 10.96 15.99
N HIS A 317 -13.88 12.02 15.61
CA HIS A 317 -13.23 13.28 15.31
C HIS A 317 -12.64 13.85 16.62
N PHE A 318 -11.43 14.40 16.59
CA PHE A 318 -10.70 14.79 17.82
C PHE A 318 -11.51 15.66 18.78
N HIS A 319 -12.13 16.75 18.31
CA HIS A 319 -12.93 17.62 19.18
C HIS A 319 -14.22 16.95 19.69
N ASP A 320 -14.78 15.97 18.95
CA ASP A 320 -15.92 15.18 19.43
C ASP A 320 -15.50 14.23 20.55
N TRP A 321 -14.26 13.70 20.49
CA TRP A 321 -13.67 12.93 21.57
C TRP A 321 -13.48 13.80 22.82
N CYS A 322 -12.95 15.02 22.68
CA CYS A 322 -12.82 15.96 23.81
C CYS A 322 -14.18 16.23 24.46
N ALA A 323 -15.21 16.54 23.67
CA ALA A 323 -16.57 16.75 24.19
C ALA A 323 -17.12 15.53 24.92
N GLN A 324 -16.84 14.32 24.39
CA GLN A 324 -17.26 13.05 25.02
C GLN A 324 -16.51 12.82 26.35
N GLN A 325 -15.21 13.12 26.42
CA GLN A 325 -14.45 13.02 27.68
C GLN A 325 -15.04 13.93 28.77
N LEU A 326 -15.26 15.20 28.46
CA LEU A 326 -15.86 16.15 29.41
C LEU A 326 -17.23 15.67 29.90
N LYS A 327 -18.07 15.17 29.00
CA LYS A 327 -19.39 14.60 29.33
C LYS A 327 -19.30 13.35 30.20
N SER A 328 -18.42 12.41 29.86
CA SER A 328 -18.29 11.14 30.57
C SER A 328 -17.75 11.30 32.00
N TYR A 329 -16.91 12.30 32.23
CA TYR A 329 -16.29 12.56 33.53
C TYR A 329 -16.89 13.77 34.25
N HIS A 330 -18.03 14.30 33.76
CA HIS A 330 -18.78 15.43 34.37
C HIS A 330 -17.91 16.66 34.62
N VAL A 331 -17.03 16.98 33.65
CA VAL A 331 -16.19 18.19 33.70
C VAL A 331 -16.92 19.36 33.04
N ASP A 332 -17.12 20.45 33.76
CA ASP A 332 -17.79 21.61 33.24
C ASP A 332 -16.90 22.37 32.23
N LEU A 333 -17.53 22.91 31.19
CA LEU A 333 -16.84 23.70 30.20
C LEU A 333 -16.71 25.17 30.71
N PRO A 334 -15.50 25.73 30.87
CA PRO A 334 -15.29 27.10 31.31
C PRO A 334 -15.99 28.11 30.40
N THR A 335 -16.59 29.16 30.97
CA THR A 335 -17.20 30.27 30.23
C THR A 335 -16.11 31.20 29.70
N SER A 336 -16.00 31.37 28.38
CA SER A 336 -15.01 32.24 27.75
C SER A 336 -15.51 32.70 26.38
N GLU A 337 -14.98 33.79 25.85
CA GLU A 337 -15.27 34.28 24.47
C GLU A 337 -14.59 33.46 23.38
N ARG A 338 -13.67 32.53 23.74
CA ARG A 338 -12.98 31.66 22.79
C ARG A 338 -13.94 30.64 22.15
N PRO A 339 -13.63 30.16 20.95
CA PRO A 339 -14.40 29.11 20.30
C PRO A 339 -14.61 27.88 21.18
N VAL A 340 -15.80 27.28 21.11
CA VAL A 340 -16.18 26.15 21.98
C VAL A 340 -15.17 24.99 21.88
N PHE A 341 -14.67 24.70 20.68
CA PHE A 341 -13.74 23.60 20.44
C PHE A 341 -12.39 23.82 21.13
N GLU A 342 -11.86 25.05 21.18
CA GLU A 342 -10.61 25.37 21.89
C GLU A 342 -10.80 25.19 23.41
N ARG A 343 -11.90 25.73 23.95
CA ARG A 343 -12.24 25.56 25.37
C ARG A 343 -12.39 24.09 25.78
N GLN A 344 -12.97 23.26 24.91
CA GLN A 344 -13.10 21.82 25.15
C GLN A 344 -11.74 21.17 25.29
N VAL A 345 -10.80 21.47 24.41
CA VAL A 345 -9.44 20.89 24.45
C VAL A 345 -8.71 21.32 25.69
N GLU A 346 -8.72 22.64 26.02
CA GLU A 346 -8.08 23.18 27.22
C GLU A 346 -8.67 22.54 28.50
N ALA A 347 -10.00 22.41 28.59
CA ALA A 347 -10.66 21.80 29.74
C ALA A 347 -10.31 20.30 29.90
N VAL A 348 -10.16 19.56 28.79
CA VAL A 348 -9.72 18.15 28.86
C VAL A 348 -8.27 18.05 29.32
N ILE A 349 -7.35 18.89 28.80
CA ILE A 349 -5.95 18.91 29.22
C ILE A 349 -5.87 19.17 30.73
N GLU A 350 -6.53 20.22 31.21
CA GLU A 350 -6.55 20.57 32.62
C GLU A 350 -7.15 19.45 33.49
N ALA A 351 -8.24 18.82 33.04
CA ALA A 351 -8.89 17.75 33.78
C ALA A 351 -8.02 16.49 33.87
N VAL A 352 -7.24 16.18 32.83
CA VAL A 352 -6.27 15.06 32.82
C VAL A 352 -5.10 15.37 33.76
N GLU A 353 -4.58 16.59 33.75
CA GLU A 353 -3.50 17.03 34.65
C GLU A 353 -3.92 16.95 36.12
N LYS A 354 -5.17 17.37 36.45
CA LYS A 354 -5.75 17.29 37.78
C LYS A 354 -6.22 15.88 38.19
N GLY A 355 -6.18 14.90 37.26
CA GLY A 355 -6.63 13.54 37.53
C GLY A 355 -8.15 13.35 37.55
N HIS A 356 -8.94 14.34 37.11
CA HIS A 356 -10.41 14.22 36.96
C HIS A 356 -10.77 13.30 35.77
N ILE A 357 -9.97 13.36 34.71
CA ILE A 357 -10.05 12.41 33.60
C ILE A 357 -8.86 11.44 33.71
N PRO A 358 -9.09 10.13 33.82
CA PRO A 358 -8.01 9.17 33.99
C PRO A 358 -7.17 9.05 32.71
N ARG A 359 -5.88 8.77 32.88
CA ARG A 359 -4.96 8.37 31.83
C ARG A 359 -5.13 6.87 31.54
N ALA A 360 -4.41 6.37 30.52
CA ALA A 360 -4.32 4.93 30.20
C ALA A 360 -5.68 4.23 29.97
N GLN A 361 -6.64 4.95 29.38
CA GLN A 361 -7.99 4.44 29.12
C GLN A 361 -8.04 3.39 28.00
N TYR A 362 -7.10 3.45 27.04
CA TYR A 362 -7.17 2.68 25.80
C TYR A 362 -5.98 1.72 25.67
N GLY A 363 -6.27 0.51 25.13
CA GLY A 363 -5.24 -0.48 24.81
C GLY A 363 -4.37 -0.09 23.63
N ALA A 364 -4.91 0.72 22.71
CA ALA A 364 -4.14 1.28 21.60
C ALA A 364 -4.73 2.62 21.16
N LEU A 365 -3.87 3.47 20.57
CA LEU A 365 -4.22 4.74 19.94
C LEU A 365 -3.76 4.73 18.49
N LEU A 366 -4.69 4.97 17.58
CA LEU A 366 -4.43 5.11 16.16
C LEU A 366 -4.86 6.51 15.70
N ILE A 367 -3.97 7.24 15.06
CA ILE A 367 -4.22 8.62 14.60
C ILE A 367 -4.08 8.66 13.09
N ASP A 368 -5.14 9.05 12.40
CA ASP A 368 -5.09 9.32 10.97
C ASP A 368 -4.96 10.83 10.72
N GLU A 369 -4.26 11.20 9.64
CA GLU A 369 -3.99 12.60 9.29
C GLU A 369 -3.28 13.37 10.41
N GLY A 370 -2.28 12.76 11.04
CA GLY A 370 -1.59 13.31 12.22
C GLY A 370 -0.95 14.69 12.04
N HIS A 371 -0.69 15.10 10.81
CA HIS A 371 -0.19 16.44 10.47
C HIS A 371 -1.22 17.57 10.71
N ASP A 372 -2.50 17.24 10.91
CA ASP A 372 -3.55 18.21 11.27
C ASP A 372 -3.65 18.43 12.80
N PHE A 373 -2.92 17.61 13.60
CA PHE A 373 -2.93 17.73 15.05
C PHE A 373 -1.91 18.77 15.54
N GLU A 374 -2.31 19.54 16.56
CA GLU A 374 -1.39 20.42 17.29
C GLU A 374 -0.53 19.62 18.28
N PRO A 375 0.69 20.09 18.62
CA PRO A 375 1.58 19.37 19.55
C PRO A 375 0.94 19.06 20.90
N GLU A 376 0.17 19.99 21.45
CA GLU A 376 -0.51 19.85 22.74
C GLU A 376 -1.60 18.77 22.68
N TRP A 377 -2.26 18.62 21.51
CA TRP A 377 -3.27 17.57 21.31
C TRP A 377 -2.65 16.18 21.26
N LEU A 378 -1.52 16.06 20.59
CA LEU A 378 -0.76 14.81 20.58
C LEU A 378 -0.25 14.44 21.97
N LYS A 379 0.31 15.41 22.72
CA LYS A 379 0.72 15.20 24.12
C LYS A 379 -0.44 14.71 24.99
N LEU A 380 -1.63 15.26 24.79
CA LEU A 380 -2.84 14.84 25.51
C LEU A 380 -3.19 13.39 25.20
N VAL A 381 -3.33 13.04 23.90
CA VAL A 381 -3.86 11.74 23.52
C VAL A 381 -2.86 10.60 23.72
N VAL A 382 -1.57 10.85 23.65
CA VAL A 382 -0.53 9.87 23.97
C VAL A 382 -0.65 9.34 25.41
N GLN A 383 -1.04 10.20 26.36
CA GLN A 383 -1.24 9.82 27.76
C GLN A 383 -2.44 8.89 27.98
N MET A 384 -3.33 8.77 26.99
CA MET A 384 -4.50 7.91 27.05
C MET A 384 -4.19 6.45 26.74
N VAL A 385 -3.00 6.16 26.21
CA VAL A 385 -2.55 4.80 25.91
C VAL A 385 -2.12 4.09 27.19
N ASP A 386 -2.52 2.84 27.33
CA ASP A 386 -2.06 1.97 28.41
C ASP A 386 -0.55 1.75 28.31
N PRO A 387 0.24 2.07 29.34
CA PRO A 387 1.69 1.88 29.34
C PRO A 387 2.12 0.42 29.13
N ASP A 388 1.30 -0.56 29.55
CA ASP A 388 1.61 -1.98 29.42
C ASP A 388 1.55 -2.43 27.95
N SER A 389 0.59 -1.92 27.19
CA SER A 389 0.49 -2.20 25.75
C SER A 389 1.36 -1.27 24.92
N ASN A 390 1.52 -0.02 25.35
CA ASN A 390 2.28 1.04 24.69
C ASN A 390 2.10 1.09 23.15
N SER A 391 0.87 0.81 22.68
CA SER A 391 0.55 0.64 21.26
C SER A 391 0.02 1.93 20.66
N LEU A 392 0.81 2.55 19.78
CA LEU A 392 0.46 3.78 19.07
C LEU A 392 0.80 3.67 17.59
N LEU A 393 -0.13 4.08 16.73
CA LEU A 393 0.09 4.24 15.29
C LEU A 393 -0.27 5.64 14.86
N LEU A 394 0.69 6.38 14.30
CA LEU A 394 0.51 7.70 13.71
C LEU A 394 0.67 7.61 12.20
N LEU A 395 -0.36 8.04 11.46
CA LEU A 395 -0.32 8.18 10.01
C LEU A 395 -0.29 9.66 9.63
N TYR A 396 0.61 10.06 8.73
CA TYR A 396 0.63 11.44 8.26
C TYR A 396 1.17 11.58 6.83
N ASP A 397 0.91 12.75 6.23
CA ASP A 397 1.30 13.11 4.87
C ASP A 397 1.63 14.62 4.82
N ASP A 398 2.87 14.98 4.55
CA ASP A 398 3.31 16.38 4.53
C ASP A 398 2.70 17.17 3.38
N ALA A 399 2.50 16.53 2.22
CA ALA A 399 1.91 17.17 1.05
C ALA A 399 0.45 17.60 1.26
N GLN A 400 -0.25 16.96 2.21
CA GLN A 400 -1.67 17.23 2.51
C GLN A 400 -1.89 18.13 3.74
N SER A 401 -0.86 18.70 4.35
CA SER A 401 -1.01 19.65 5.45
C SER A 401 -1.66 20.95 4.95
N ILE A 402 -3.00 21.04 5.05
CA ILE A 402 -3.80 22.16 4.55
C ILE A 402 -3.86 23.30 5.57
N TYR A 403 -3.76 22.96 6.85
CA TYR A 403 -4.05 23.88 7.96
C TYR A 403 -2.81 24.57 8.54
N LYS A 404 -1.59 24.15 8.19
CA LYS A 404 -0.35 24.70 8.75
C LYS A 404 0.47 25.48 7.73
N LYS A 405 1.09 26.56 8.17
CA LYS A 405 2.10 27.31 7.40
C LYS A 405 3.43 26.57 7.52
N GLY A 406 3.88 25.91 6.50
CA GLY A 406 5.15 25.18 6.44
C GLY A 406 4.99 23.72 5.98
N SER A 407 6.10 23.06 5.67
CA SER A 407 6.17 21.62 5.38
C SER A 407 6.44 20.85 6.69
N GLY A 408 5.89 19.62 6.79
CA GLY A 408 6.11 18.73 7.93
C GLY A 408 5.27 19.01 9.16
N LEU A 409 5.56 18.28 10.23
CA LEU A 409 4.84 18.37 11.50
C LEU A 409 5.15 19.68 12.27
N GLY A 410 6.28 20.34 11.96
CA GLY A 410 6.73 21.57 12.63
C GLY A 410 7.24 21.37 14.07
N PHE A 411 7.35 20.11 14.52
CA PHE A 411 7.86 19.71 15.85
C PHE A 411 8.38 18.26 15.78
N SER A 412 9.30 17.88 16.69
CA SER A 412 9.76 16.50 16.76
C SER A 412 8.73 15.59 17.42
N LEU A 413 8.58 14.37 16.91
CA LEU A 413 7.65 13.37 17.48
C LEU A 413 7.99 13.03 18.94
N SER A 414 9.28 13.01 19.28
CA SER A 414 9.74 12.77 20.64
C SER A 414 9.28 13.88 21.62
N SER A 415 9.17 15.14 21.16
CA SER A 415 8.73 16.27 22.00
C SER A 415 7.26 16.17 22.45
N VAL A 416 6.46 15.36 21.73
CA VAL A 416 5.05 15.08 22.05
C VAL A 416 4.84 13.70 22.69
N GLY A 417 5.93 13.00 23.03
CA GLY A 417 5.87 11.69 23.69
C GLY A 417 5.77 10.49 22.73
N ILE A 418 5.89 10.70 21.42
CA ILE A 418 5.86 9.61 20.42
C ILE A 418 7.27 9.10 20.17
N GLN A 419 7.57 7.89 20.66
CA GLN A 419 8.89 7.26 20.59
C GLN A 419 8.97 6.31 19.39
N ALA A 420 9.06 6.86 18.18
CA ALA A 420 9.07 6.09 16.93
C ALA A 420 10.43 6.09 16.22
N GLN A 421 11.53 6.47 16.88
CA GLN A 421 12.86 6.47 16.27
C GLN A 421 13.22 5.07 15.75
N GLY A 422 13.62 4.96 14.48
CA GLY A 422 13.86 3.68 13.81
C GLY A 422 12.61 2.83 13.54
N ARG A 423 11.40 3.39 13.73
CA ARG A 423 10.11 2.71 13.55
C ARG A 423 9.17 3.49 12.64
N THR A 424 9.74 4.25 11.71
CA THR A 424 9.00 4.99 10.69
C THR A 424 9.02 4.21 9.38
N THR A 425 7.86 4.04 8.77
CA THR A 425 7.71 3.43 7.44
C THR A 425 7.29 4.49 6.45
N VAL A 426 7.95 4.56 5.29
CA VAL A 426 7.64 5.51 4.22
C VAL A 426 6.96 4.78 3.06
N LEU A 427 5.74 5.21 2.71
CA LEU A 427 4.98 4.68 1.58
C LEU A 427 5.07 5.64 0.39
N ARG A 428 5.78 5.26 -0.65
CA ARG A 428 5.99 6.07 -1.87
C ARG A 428 5.00 5.76 -2.98
N LEU A 429 4.48 4.55 -3.02
CA LEU A 429 3.56 4.09 -4.06
C LEU A 429 2.17 4.66 -3.85
N ASN A 430 1.67 5.33 -4.88
CA ASN A 430 0.26 5.63 -5.06
C ASN A 430 -0.34 4.61 -6.05
N TYR A 431 -1.25 3.80 -5.60
CA TYR A 431 -1.90 2.76 -6.41
C TYR A 431 -3.39 3.02 -6.66
N ARG A 432 -3.92 4.11 -6.13
CA ARG A 432 -5.34 4.44 -6.22
C ARG A 432 -5.67 5.41 -7.34
N ASN A 433 -4.75 6.33 -7.63
CA ASN A 433 -4.92 7.27 -8.73
C ASN A 433 -4.30 6.67 -10.01
N THR A 434 -4.91 6.97 -11.15
CA THR A 434 -4.23 6.71 -12.43
C THR A 434 -2.98 7.57 -12.56
N ARG A 435 -2.02 7.10 -13.36
CA ARG A 435 -0.77 7.83 -13.60
C ARG A 435 -1.04 9.24 -14.08
N GLU A 436 -1.97 9.40 -15.00
CA GLU A 436 -2.30 10.67 -15.63
C GLU A 436 -2.84 11.69 -14.62
N ILE A 437 -3.68 11.25 -13.66
CA ILE A 437 -4.17 12.11 -12.57
C ILE A 437 -3.01 12.50 -11.65
N LEU A 438 -2.16 11.55 -11.30
CA LEU A 438 -1.07 11.76 -10.37
C LEU A 438 -0.01 12.70 -10.95
N ASP A 439 0.41 12.46 -12.20
CA ASP A 439 1.38 13.29 -12.92
C ASP A 439 0.84 14.72 -13.09
N PHE A 440 -0.44 14.88 -13.42
CA PHE A 440 -1.10 16.17 -13.56
C PHE A 440 -1.15 16.94 -12.22
N ALA A 441 -1.57 16.27 -11.14
CA ALA A 441 -1.64 16.88 -9.81
C ALA A 441 -0.24 17.26 -9.30
N TYR A 442 0.74 16.41 -9.51
CA TYR A 442 2.13 16.66 -9.10
C TYR A 442 2.77 17.79 -9.92
N ALA A 443 2.56 17.81 -11.25
CA ALA A 443 3.03 18.89 -12.12
C ALA A 443 2.44 20.25 -11.72
N PHE A 444 1.19 20.28 -11.25
CA PHE A 444 0.59 21.48 -10.66
C PHE A 444 1.25 21.85 -9.32
N ALA A 445 1.44 20.87 -8.44
CA ALA A 445 1.96 21.09 -7.09
C ALA A 445 3.39 21.64 -7.06
N ARG A 446 4.25 21.17 -7.97
CA ARG A 446 5.67 21.61 -8.10
C ARG A 446 5.86 23.11 -8.25
N ASP A 447 4.89 23.82 -8.81
CA ASP A 447 4.99 25.27 -9.05
C ASP A 447 4.70 26.09 -7.76
N TYR A 448 4.12 25.47 -6.75
CA TYR A 448 3.66 26.13 -5.53
C TYR A 448 4.35 25.64 -4.25
N PHE A 449 5.03 24.48 -4.32
CA PHE A 449 5.65 23.87 -3.13
C PHE A 449 7.17 23.89 -3.30
N ASP A 450 7.87 24.40 -2.28
CA ASP A 450 9.32 24.31 -2.21
C ASP A 450 9.75 22.87 -1.91
N VAL A 451 10.62 22.34 -2.76
CA VAL A 451 11.29 21.05 -2.54
C VAL A 451 12.50 21.33 -1.67
N HIS A 452 12.36 21.31 -0.36
CA HIS A 452 13.49 21.42 0.56
C HIS A 452 14.15 20.05 0.78
N GLU A 453 15.49 20.07 0.93
CA GLU A 453 16.29 18.89 1.24
C GLU A 453 15.86 18.28 2.60
N ALA A 454 15.95 16.96 2.70
CA ALA A 454 15.61 16.22 3.90
C ALA A 454 16.54 16.60 5.06
N ASP A 455 15.98 16.98 6.19
CA ASP A 455 16.67 17.06 7.46
C ASP A 455 16.29 15.83 8.31
N GLU A 456 17.08 15.46 9.34
CA GLU A 456 16.88 14.21 10.11
C GLU A 456 15.47 14.04 10.70
N ASP A 457 14.72 15.15 10.88
CA ASP A 457 13.33 15.17 11.38
C ASP A 457 12.28 15.58 10.31
N HIS A 458 12.68 15.87 9.06
CA HIS A 458 11.77 16.30 7.99
C HIS A 458 11.88 15.39 6.78
N VAL A 459 10.80 14.72 6.45
CA VAL A 459 10.70 13.92 5.22
C VAL A 459 10.32 14.87 4.06
N PRO A 460 11.09 14.87 2.95
CA PRO A 460 10.84 15.77 1.81
C PRO A 460 9.49 15.47 1.16
N LEU A 461 8.99 16.43 0.35
CA LEU A 461 7.86 16.17 -0.56
C LEU A 461 8.24 14.96 -1.43
N ILE A 462 7.62 13.81 -1.15
CA ILE A 462 7.92 12.57 -1.86
C ILE A 462 7.24 12.64 -3.21
N GLU A 463 8.02 12.50 -4.28
CA GLU A 463 7.47 12.28 -5.61
C GLU A 463 6.66 10.98 -5.61
N PRO A 464 5.34 11.03 -5.87
CA PRO A 464 4.53 9.84 -5.84
C PRO A 464 4.84 8.98 -7.07
N GLU A 465 5.08 7.69 -6.84
CA GLU A 465 5.23 6.71 -7.92
C GLU A 465 3.86 6.08 -8.21
N ALA A 466 3.36 6.21 -9.44
CA ALA A 466 2.11 5.57 -9.83
C ALA A 466 2.30 4.06 -9.96
N ALA A 467 1.42 3.28 -9.35
CA ALA A 467 1.48 1.82 -9.39
C ALA A 467 1.05 1.19 -10.74
N GLY A 468 1.06 1.96 -11.82
CA GLY A 468 0.86 1.47 -13.18
C GLY A 468 -0.59 1.38 -13.66
N VAL A 469 -1.56 1.92 -12.91
CA VAL A 469 -2.92 2.09 -13.42
C VAL A 469 -2.93 3.31 -14.35
N SER A 470 -3.30 3.11 -15.62
CA SER A 470 -3.49 4.18 -16.59
C SER A 470 -4.98 4.45 -16.80
N GLY A 471 -5.32 5.74 -17.01
CA GLY A 471 -6.68 6.19 -17.23
C GLY A 471 -6.74 7.39 -18.18
N PRO A 472 -7.91 8.02 -18.33
CA PRO A 472 -8.03 9.23 -19.15
C PRO A 472 -7.23 10.38 -18.52
N ALA A 473 -6.62 11.19 -19.38
CA ALA A 473 -5.96 12.41 -18.94
C ALA A 473 -6.98 13.35 -18.24
N PRO A 474 -6.58 14.04 -17.17
CA PRO A 474 -7.42 15.05 -16.54
C PRO A 474 -7.89 16.13 -17.52
N GLU A 475 -9.17 16.42 -17.49
CA GLU A 475 -9.78 17.39 -18.39
C GLU A 475 -10.02 18.71 -17.66
N VAL A 476 -9.63 19.84 -18.28
CA VAL A 476 -9.92 21.18 -17.75
C VAL A 476 -10.81 21.92 -18.74
N ARG A 477 -11.99 22.37 -18.28
CA ARG A 477 -12.97 23.06 -19.12
C ARG A 477 -13.26 24.49 -18.63
N ARG A 478 -13.21 25.45 -19.57
CA ARG A 478 -13.53 26.84 -19.31
C ARG A 478 -14.92 27.18 -19.87
N PHE A 479 -15.70 27.91 -19.09
CA PHE A 479 -17.06 28.37 -19.43
C PHE A 479 -17.15 29.89 -19.28
N THR A 480 -18.16 30.48 -19.88
CA THR A 480 -18.42 31.93 -19.81
C THR A 480 -19.22 32.34 -18.58
N SER A 481 -19.89 31.39 -17.92
CA SER A 481 -20.67 31.61 -16.71
C SER A 481 -20.75 30.35 -15.84
N LEU A 482 -20.98 30.54 -14.54
CA LEU A 482 -21.21 29.44 -13.61
C LEU A 482 -22.42 28.58 -13.98
N ALA A 483 -23.47 29.21 -14.53
CA ALA A 483 -24.66 28.47 -14.96
C ALA A 483 -24.33 27.46 -16.08
N GLN A 484 -23.52 27.86 -17.06
CA GLN A 484 -23.05 26.96 -18.12
C GLN A 484 -22.13 25.89 -17.59
N GLU A 485 -21.24 26.24 -16.66
CA GLU A 485 -20.36 25.32 -15.97
C GLU A 485 -21.15 24.22 -15.27
N LEU A 486 -22.14 24.58 -14.44
CA LEU A 486 -22.98 23.63 -13.71
C LEU A 486 -23.90 22.80 -14.64
N ALA A 487 -24.42 23.37 -15.72
CA ALA A 487 -25.17 22.60 -16.73
C ALA A 487 -24.30 21.51 -17.39
N TYR A 488 -23.04 21.83 -17.68
CA TYR A 488 -22.07 20.85 -18.21
C TYR A 488 -21.77 19.76 -17.20
N VAL A 489 -21.56 20.11 -15.93
CA VAL A 489 -21.31 19.15 -14.82
C VAL A 489 -22.48 18.16 -14.70
N GLN A 490 -23.74 18.64 -14.71
CA GLN A 490 -24.93 17.78 -14.68
C GLN A 490 -24.98 16.82 -15.87
N ALA A 491 -24.71 17.32 -17.08
CA ALA A 491 -24.68 16.51 -18.29
C ALA A 491 -23.54 15.42 -18.22
N CYS A 492 -22.41 15.73 -17.58
CA CYS A 492 -21.34 14.76 -17.36
C CYS A 492 -21.75 13.65 -16.40
N LEU A 493 -22.37 13.99 -15.26
CA LEU A 493 -22.88 13.01 -14.30
C LEU A 493 -23.90 12.07 -14.92
N GLN A 494 -24.88 12.63 -15.68
CA GLN A 494 -25.89 11.84 -16.37
C GLN A 494 -25.28 10.91 -17.43
N ARG A 495 -24.28 11.37 -18.18
CA ARG A 495 -23.57 10.54 -19.15
C ARG A 495 -22.80 9.40 -18.48
N TRP A 496 -22.17 9.64 -17.33
CA TRP A 496 -21.46 8.59 -16.59
C TRP A 496 -22.44 7.56 -16.05
N TYR A 497 -23.55 8.02 -15.47
CA TYR A 497 -24.61 7.13 -15.00
C TYR A 497 -25.22 6.29 -16.13
N ALA A 498 -25.48 6.89 -17.31
CA ALA A 498 -25.96 6.17 -18.50
C ALA A 498 -24.95 5.12 -19.02
N LYS A 499 -23.67 5.24 -18.67
CA LYS A 499 -22.61 4.26 -18.95
C LYS A 499 -22.41 3.23 -17.83
N GLY A 500 -23.30 3.18 -16.85
CA GLY A 500 -23.27 2.19 -15.76
C GLY A 500 -22.47 2.58 -14.53
N VAL A 501 -21.96 3.82 -14.43
CA VAL A 501 -21.28 4.29 -13.22
C VAL A 501 -22.31 4.64 -12.16
N ALA A 502 -22.22 4.07 -10.96
CA ALA A 502 -23.13 4.35 -9.86
C ALA A 502 -22.98 5.82 -9.37
N TRP A 503 -24.02 6.43 -8.86
CA TRP A 503 -23.98 7.79 -8.31
C TRP A 503 -22.99 7.92 -7.16
N LYS A 504 -22.88 6.92 -6.31
CA LYS A 504 -21.94 6.88 -5.17
C LYS A 504 -20.47 6.90 -5.56
N ASP A 505 -20.16 6.54 -6.82
CA ASP A 505 -18.80 6.54 -7.37
C ASP A 505 -18.40 7.90 -7.95
N MET A 506 -19.28 8.92 -7.83
CA MET A 506 -19.09 10.27 -8.33
C MET A 506 -19.08 11.29 -7.20
N ALA A 507 -18.17 12.26 -7.28
CA ALA A 507 -18.13 13.38 -6.35
C ALA A 507 -17.98 14.72 -7.06
N ILE A 508 -18.58 15.77 -6.48
CA ILE A 508 -18.36 17.16 -6.86
C ILE A 508 -17.68 17.87 -5.70
N LEU A 509 -16.50 18.42 -5.97
CA LEU A 509 -15.70 19.17 -5.01
C LEU A 509 -15.75 20.66 -5.34
N TYR A 510 -15.88 21.50 -4.32
CA TYR A 510 -15.93 22.95 -4.45
C TYR A 510 -15.11 23.63 -3.35
N ALA A 511 -14.68 24.89 -3.55
CA ALA A 511 -13.90 25.63 -2.57
C ALA A 511 -14.80 26.36 -1.54
N TYR A 512 -15.84 27.04 -1.98
CA TYR A 512 -16.67 27.91 -1.16
C TYR A 512 -18.11 27.41 -1.02
N LYS A 513 -18.69 27.58 0.16
CA LYS A 513 -20.04 27.10 0.51
C LYS A 513 -21.11 27.54 -0.50
N TRP A 514 -21.07 28.77 -1.00
CA TRP A 514 -22.02 29.29 -1.97
C TRP A 514 -21.98 28.52 -3.33
N GLN A 515 -20.78 28.01 -3.74
CA GLN A 515 -20.68 27.15 -4.92
C GLN A 515 -21.41 25.81 -4.66
N GLY A 516 -21.21 25.21 -3.48
CA GLY A 516 -21.92 24.00 -3.09
C GLY A 516 -23.45 24.17 -3.04
N GLU A 517 -23.95 25.32 -2.60
CA GLU A 517 -25.37 25.65 -2.62
C GLU A 517 -25.93 25.70 -4.05
N GLN A 518 -25.16 26.28 -4.99
CA GLN A 518 -25.56 26.30 -6.40
C GLN A 518 -25.54 24.91 -7.04
N VAL A 519 -24.48 24.13 -6.74
CA VAL A 519 -24.37 22.73 -7.20
C VAL A 519 -25.55 21.91 -6.67
N ALA A 520 -25.79 21.88 -5.36
CA ALA A 520 -26.87 21.10 -4.75
C ALA A 520 -28.24 21.46 -5.32
N ARG A 521 -28.55 22.77 -5.46
CA ARG A 521 -29.78 23.25 -6.05
C ARG A 521 -29.92 22.78 -7.50
N GLY A 522 -28.85 22.86 -8.29
CA GLY A 522 -28.85 22.40 -9.67
C GLY A 522 -29.08 20.90 -9.81
N LEU A 523 -28.46 20.07 -8.93
CA LEU A 523 -28.66 18.62 -8.91
C LEU A 523 -30.10 18.25 -8.50
N GLU A 524 -30.68 18.97 -7.53
CA GLU A 524 -32.06 18.79 -7.10
C GLU A 524 -33.02 19.06 -8.25
N GLN A 525 -32.83 20.17 -8.97
CA GLN A 525 -33.64 20.52 -10.16
C GLN A 525 -33.52 19.51 -11.30
N ALA A 526 -32.33 18.90 -11.45
CA ALA A 526 -32.09 17.88 -12.46
C ALA A 526 -32.52 16.46 -12.00
N GLY A 527 -33.04 16.30 -10.78
CA GLY A 527 -33.45 15.01 -10.23
C GLY A 527 -32.27 14.05 -9.98
N ILE A 528 -31.07 14.57 -9.80
CA ILE A 528 -29.87 13.75 -9.56
C ILE A 528 -29.72 13.48 -8.05
N PRO A 529 -29.74 12.21 -7.59
CA PRO A 529 -29.58 11.88 -6.19
C PRO A 529 -28.20 12.34 -5.67
N HIS A 530 -28.18 13.10 -4.57
CA HIS A 530 -26.94 13.61 -4.01
C HIS A 530 -26.98 13.76 -2.50
N ASN A 531 -25.80 13.72 -1.89
CA ASN A 531 -25.54 14.01 -0.47
C ASN A 531 -24.73 15.32 -0.37
N TRP A 532 -25.37 16.42 0.03
CA TRP A 532 -24.64 17.66 0.24
C TRP A 532 -24.08 17.74 1.66
N LEU A 533 -22.75 17.55 1.77
CA LEU A 533 -22.01 17.43 3.03
C LEU A 533 -21.53 18.80 3.55
N ALA A 534 -22.43 19.78 3.60
CA ALA A 534 -22.10 21.15 4.02
C ALA A 534 -22.13 21.35 5.55
N GLN A 535 -23.03 20.65 6.24
CA GLN A 535 -23.24 20.79 7.68
C GLN A 535 -22.59 19.66 8.46
N ARG A 536 -22.27 19.93 9.76
CA ARG A 536 -21.65 18.93 10.63
C ARG A 536 -22.54 17.68 10.80
N SER A 537 -23.86 17.88 10.86
CA SER A 537 -24.83 16.77 10.95
C SER A 537 -24.82 15.88 9.69
N SER A 538 -24.83 16.49 8.49
CA SER A 538 -24.78 15.74 7.23
C SER A 538 -23.44 14.98 7.06
N LYS A 539 -22.32 15.57 7.51
CA LYS A 539 -21.01 14.89 7.50
C LYS A 539 -20.94 13.71 8.45
N ARG A 540 -21.55 13.81 9.65
CA ARG A 540 -21.59 12.69 10.62
C ARG A 540 -22.47 11.53 10.16
N GLY A 541 -23.54 11.84 9.45
CA GLY A 541 -24.48 10.85 8.90
C GLY A 541 -24.11 10.36 7.49
N TYR A 542 -22.92 10.70 6.98
CA TYR A 542 -22.50 10.26 5.66
C TYR A 542 -22.33 8.74 5.59
N ASP A 543 -23.12 8.09 4.75
CA ASP A 543 -23.01 6.68 4.42
C ASP A 543 -22.51 6.54 2.98
N PRO A 544 -21.27 6.08 2.75
CA PRO A 544 -20.72 5.91 1.41
C PRO A 544 -21.39 4.76 0.61
N SER A 545 -22.22 3.93 1.23
CA SER A 545 -22.95 2.85 0.54
C SER A 545 -24.22 3.35 -0.17
N GLU A 546 -24.75 4.52 0.21
CA GLU A 546 -25.91 5.12 -0.47
C GLU A 546 -25.57 5.53 -1.90
N ASP A 547 -26.39 5.10 -2.87
CA ASP A 547 -26.18 5.46 -4.29
C ASP A 547 -26.57 6.91 -4.59
N LYS A 548 -25.73 7.85 -4.13
CA LYS A 548 -25.89 9.30 -4.26
C LYS A 548 -24.55 9.98 -4.55
N VAL A 549 -24.58 11.01 -5.40
CA VAL A 549 -23.40 11.85 -5.68
C VAL A 549 -22.96 12.58 -4.41
N ALA A 550 -21.69 12.48 -4.04
CA ALA A 550 -21.15 13.23 -2.92
C ALA A 550 -20.83 14.68 -3.32
N VAL A 551 -21.40 15.67 -2.62
CA VAL A 551 -21.17 17.10 -2.88
C VAL A 551 -20.54 17.73 -1.63
N LEU A 552 -19.25 18.10 -1.70
CA LEU A 552 -18.51 18.51 -0.52
C LEU A 552 -17.38 19.51 -0.85
N THR A 553 -16.88 20.20 0.18
CA THR A 553 -15.72 21.08 -0.02
C THR A 553 -14.46 20.27 -0.29
N MET A 554 -13.51 20.83 -1.05
CA MET A 554 -12.18 20.23 -1.24
C MET A 554 -11.50 19.90 0.09
N HIS A 555 -11.65 20.74 1.12
CA HIS A 555 -11.15 20.46 2.48
C HIS A 555 -11.80 19.23 3.12
N SER A 556 -13.12 19.08 2.96
CA SER A 556 -13.86 17.95 3.56
C SER A 556 -13.66 16.65 2.80
N SER A 557 -13.12 16.70 1.57
CA SER A 557 -12.80 15.50 0.78
C SER A 557 -11.53 14.79 1.25
N LYS A 558 -10.75 15.42 2.11
CA LYS A 558 -9.53 14.82 2.65
C LYS A 558 -9.81 13.46 3.30
N GLY A 559 -9.03 12.45 2.97
CA GLY A 559 -9.23 11.06 3.40
C GLY A 559 -10.35 10.29 2.69
N LEU A 560 -11.18 10.97 1.85
CA LEU A 560 -12.15 10.32 0.98
C LEU A 560 -11.55 10.12 -0.42
N GLU A 561 -12.11 9.19 -1.17
CA GLU A 561 -11.68 8.89 -2.53
C GLU A 561 -12.90 8.43 -3.34
N PHE A 562 -12.92 8.80 -4.62
CA PHE A 562 -14.03 8.50 -5.51
C PHE A 562 -13.50 8.11 -6.89
N PRO A 563 -14.08 7.12 -7.56
CA PRO A 563 -13.70 6.76 -8.93
C PRO A 563 -13.72 7.97 -9.86
N ARG A 564 -14.71 8.86 -9.74
CA ARG A 564 -14.88 10.04 -10.62
C ARG A 564 -15.08 11.31 -9.81
N VAL A 565 -14.24 12.30 -10.07
CA VAL A 565 -14.30 13.60 -9.38
C VAL A 565 -14.46 14.74 -10.36
N ILE A 566 -15.37 15.66 -10.05
CA ILE A 566 -15.51 16.94 -10.72
C ILE A 566 -15.16 18.05 -9.72
N MET A 567 -14.20 18.89 -10.06
CA MET A 567 -13.86 20.08 -9.27
C MET A 567 -14.43 21.32 -9.94
N VAL A 568 -15.34 22.02 -9.26
CA VAL A 568 -16.05 23.17 -9.82
C VAL A 568 -15.49 24.50 -9.33
N GLY A 569 -15.51 25.51 -10.18
CA GLY A 569 -15.22 26.90 -9.83
C GLY A 569 -13.76 27.15 -9.43
N VAL A 570 -12.79 26.41 -9.96
CA VAL A 570 -11.37 26.55 -9.57
C VAL A 570 -10.80 27.94 -9.85
N GLY A 571 -11.30 28.65 -10.87
CA GLY A 571 -10.90 30.02 -11.20
C GLY A 571 -11.44 31.09 -10.25
N GLN A 572 -12.32 30.74 -9.31
CA GLN A 572 -12.87 31.65 -8.31
C GLN A 572 -12.10 31.59 -6.98
N MET A 573 -11.14 30.69 -6.86
CA MET A 573 -10.31 30.59 -5.65
C MET A 573 -9.36 31.78 -5.54
N ARG A 574 -9.16 32.25 -4.32
CA ARG A 574 -8.27 33.38 -4.04
C ARG A 574 -6.80 33.01 -4.32
N THR A 575 -6.07 33.97 -4.90
CA THR A 575 -4.67 33.83 -5.28
C THR A 575 -3.78 34.93 -4.72
N ASP A 576 -4.21 35.55 -3.57
CA ASP A 576 -3.36 36.46 -2.81
C ASP A 576 -2.17 35.72 -2.19
N GLU A 577 -1.05 36.42 -1.98
CA GLU A 577 0.22 35.82 -1.53
C GLU A 577 0.08 35.01 -0.24
N GLU A 578 -0.77 35.48 0.69
CA GLU A 578 -0.97 34.78 1.97
C GLU A 578 -1.67 33.42 1.82
N GLN A 579 -2.53 33.26 0.81
CA GLN A 579 -3.38 32.08 0.63
C GLN A 579 -2.92 31.22 -0.56
N LEU A 580 -1.99 31.72 -1.40
CA LEU A 580 -1.60 31.06 -2.64
C LEU A 580 -1.14 29.61 -2.40
N GLN A 581 -0.19 29.39 -1.53
CA GLN A 581 0.32 28.02 -1.26
C GLN A 581 -0.74 27.14 -0.57
N GLN A 582 -1.51 27.70 0.35
CA GLN A 582 -2.57 26.97 1.07
C GLN A 582 -3.67 26.51 0.11
N ASN A 583 -4.16 27.40 -0.76
CA ASN A 583 -5.18 27.06 -1.75
C ASN A 583 -4.64 26.10 -2.83
N ALA A 584 -3.37 26.20 -3.21
CA ALA A 584 -2.72 25.23 -4.08
C ALA A 584 -2.69 23.82 -3.45
N ARG A 585 -2.43 23.70 -2.14
CA ARG A 585 -2.52 22.41 -1.42
C ARG A 585 -3.94 21.86 -1.42
N VAL A 586 -4.95 22.72 -1.22
CA VAL A 586 -6.35 22.34 -1.27
C VAL A 586 -6.73 21.79 -2.64
N LEU A 587 -6.26 22.44 -3.74
CA LEU A 587 -6.44 21.94 -5.10
C LEU A 587 -5.75 20.59 -5.31
N TYR A 588 -4.51 20.46 -4.89
CA TYR A 588 -3.76 19.19 -4.96
C TYR A 588 -4.50 18.05 -4.24
N VAL A 589 -4.96 18.31 -3.00
CA VAL A 589 -5.76 17.35 -2.25
C VAL A 589 -7.02 16.97 -3.00
N GLY A 590 -7.76 17.96 -3.57
CA GLY A 590 -8.97 17.71 -4.35
C GLY A 590 -8.69 16.84 -5.59
N MET A 591 -7.62 17.14 -6.35
CA MET A 591 -7.25 16.37 -7.54
C MET A 591 -6.92 14.91 -7.20
N THR A 592 -6.17 14.67 -6.11
CA THR A 592 -5.80 13.33 -5.66
C THR A 592 -6.95 12.53 -5.03
N ARG A 593 -8.17 13.07 -4.97
CA ARG A 593 -9.38 12.31 -4.58
C ARG A 593 -9.94 11.47 -5.73
N ALA A 594 -9.60 11.80 -6.98
CA ALA A 594 -10.03 11.07 -8.15
C ALA A 594 -9.19 9.82 -8.36
N GLN A 595 -9.83 8.68 -8.50
CA GLN A 595 -9.15 7.40 -8.76
C GLN A 595 -8.97 7.15 -10.27
N GLU A 596 -10.06 7.31 -11.05
CA GLU A 596 -10.12 6.93 -12.47
C GLU A 596 -10.25 8.13 -13.41
N CYS A 597 -11.03 9.15 -13.02
CA CYS A 597 -11.36 10.27 -13.89
C CYS A 597 -11.44 11.58 -13.11
N LEU A 598 -10.73 12.60 -13.58
CA LEU A 598 -10.71 13.94 -13.01
C LEU A 598 -11.15 14.98 -14.06
N LEU A 599 -12.19 15.75 -13.71
CA LEU A 599 -12.65 16.89 -14.48
C LEU A 599 -12.55 18.16 -13.61
N LEU A 600 -11.87 19.19 -14.13
CA LEU A 600 -11.83 20.50 -13.48
C LEU A 600 -12.58 21.51 -14.36
N THR A 601 -13.42 22.34 -13.72
CA THR A 601 -14.22 23.32 -14.43
C THR A 601 -14.02 24.71 -13.87
N THR A 602 -14.10 25.71 -14.72
CA THR A 602 -13.94 27.12 -14.36
C THR A 602 -14.77 28.02 -15.22
N SER A 603 -15.38 29.03 -14.58
CA SER A 603 -16.05 30.15 -15.26
C SER A 603 -15.39 31.50 -14.99
N SER A 604 -14.23 31.49 -14.34
CA SER A 604 -13.42 32.67 -14.00
C SER A 604 -11.94 32.40 -14.29
N ASP A 605 -11.15 33.46 -14.33
CA ASP A 605 -9.73 33.41 -14.63
C ASP A 605 -8.90 33.80 -13.39
N ASN A 606 -7.97 32.92 -12.99
CA ASN A 606 -6.96 33.17 -11.96
C ASN A 606 -5.65 32.43 -12.30
N SER A 607 -4.62 32.55 -11.46
CA SER A 607 -3.33 31.87 -11.70
C SER A 607 -3.49 30.33 -11.75
N TYR A 608 -4.34 29.74 -10.90
CA TYR A 608 -4.57 28.29 -10.90
C TYR A 608 -5.27 27.83 -12.16
N SER A 609 -6.36 28.46 -12.57
CA SER A 609 -7.10 28.04 -13.75
C SER A 609 -6.28 28.15 -15.03
N ARG A 610 -5.45 29.20 -15.16
CA ARG A 610 -4.49 29.33 -16.27
C ARG A 610 -3.50 28.19 -16.27
N ARG A 611 -2.87 27.92 -15.14
CA ARG A 611 -1.89 26.85 -15.02
C ARG A 611 -2.48 25.46 -15.29
N LEU A 612 -3.67 25.18 -14.78
CA LEU A 612 -4.38 23.91 -15.02
C LEU A 612 -4.73 23.73 -16.52
N LEU A 613 -5.17 24.81 -17.20
CA LEU A 613 -5.41 24.78 -18.65
C LEU A 613 -4.14 24.51 -19.45
N GLU A 614 -3.00 25.11 -19.07
CA GLU A 614 -1.70 24.85 -19.71
C GLU A 614 -1.27 23.39 -19.56
N LEU A 615 -1.46 22.81 -18.37
CA LEU A 615 -1.12 21.40 -18.11
C LEU A 615 -2.03 20.45 -18.88
N SER A 616 -3.33 20.75 -19.00
CA SER A 616 -4.29 19.92 -19.74
C SER A 616 -4.12 20.01 -21.27
N ALA A 617 -3.40 21.00 -21.78
CA ALA A 617 -3.12 21.17 -23.21
C ALA A 617 -1.86 20.41 -23.67
N ARG A 618 -1.06 19.89 -22.75
CA ARG A 618 0.13 19.07 -23.00
C ARG A 618 -0.23 17.60 -23.11
#